data_84ebae45b06ce33d55fd34e4dac4bb57
#
_entry.id   84ebae45b06ce33d55fd34e4dac4bb57
#
_cell.length_a   1.000
_cell.length_b   1.000
_cell.length_c   1.000
_cell.angle_alpha   90.00
_cell.angle_beta   90.00
_cell.angle_gamma   90.00
#
_symmetry.space_group_name_H-M   'P 1'
#
loop_
_entity.id
_entity.type
_entity.pdbx_description
1 polymer ?
#
loop_
_entity_poly.entity_id
_entity_poly.type
_entity_poly.pdbx_seq_one_letter_code
_entity_poly.pdbx_strand_id
1 'polypeptide(L)'
;MNMLLKTKRLFAAVIILMTAAFAYADEISFTAQAPKTVVAGNRFQITYTVNTRDVKDFRAPDMDGLSVLAGPSTSTSSSTQIINGSVTQSTTVKFTYTVVAREEGTVSIPAASIVAEKNRYESNSLTISVLPPDSSQPQTQQRSGGQTRQQSAGQGVNTSDLFMLATVDKTTVYEQEALLLSFKVYVSPSLNLTNLSSKMPDLKNFHVQEVELPQQKEFQLEHYNGRNYKTLLWQQYVLFPQHSGELEIPSITYEGIISQPVESNDVFDMFFNAGRYVETRHDLVTRKIAINVKPLPSGKTGSFYGGVGDFSISSTINSTDINANDAVTVRVVLSGTGNLKLVKTPELKLPQDFDIYDPKVENKYTIKGGRQTGNKVFEYLAIPRHGGEYTIPALEFQFFDPKAGEYRTIKTDEYQLHVAKGQGGSEQTQVAYVSKEDLKYVGQDVRFHATPLKLESTEEIFFGSALFYLLLTVPVIILIVLVILSRKRIADNANQGRTRVRKASSVATKRLKTARKLMNDGDKNRFYDEMMRALTGYLGDKLSIPVADLSKDNIESALKNRNVSDDLVSAITRLLDDCEFARFAPGDETGRMDHLYEEAVSTIGRIENIIK
;
A
#
# COMPACT_ATOMS: atom_id res chain seq x y z
N MET A 1 -3.17 -48.72 10.57
CA MET A 1 -4.59 -48.34 10.78
C MET A 1 -4.77 -47.00 11.48
N ASN A 2 -3.91 -46.59 12.42
CA ASN A 2 -4.02 -45.29 13.11
C ASN A 2 -3.63 -44.05 12.28
N MET A 3 -2.80 -44.19 11.25
CA MET A 3 -2.34 -43.08 10.42
C MET A 3 -3.41 -42.63 9.41
N LEU A 4 -4.16 -43.57 8.82
CA LEU A 4 -5.29 -43.27 7.93
C LEU A 4 -6.47 -42.56 8.65
N LEU A 5 -6.65 -42.81 9.95
CA LEU A 5 -7.67 -42.11 10.75
C LEU A 5 -7.25 -40.67 11.09
N LYS A 6 -5.94 -40.44 11.33
CA LYS A 6 -5.41 -39.07 11.59
C LYS A 6 -5.48 -38.20 10.35
N THR A 7 -5.16 -38.72 9.16
CA THR A 7 -5.26 -37.97 7.89
C THR A 7 -6.72 -37.66 7.52
N LYS A 8 -7.66 -38.61 7.74
CA LYS A 8 -9.10 -38.34 7.53
C LYS A 8 -9.63 -37.24 8.47
N ARG A 9 -9.19 -37.23 9.74
CA ARG A 9 -9.56 -36.18 10.70
C ARG A 9 -8.95 -34.83 10.35
N LEU A 10 -7.70 -34.79 9.85
CA LEU A 10 -7.07 -33.56 9.38
C LEU A 10 -7.77 -33.01 8.13
N PHE A 11 -8.13 -33.91 7.19
CA PHE A 11 -8.87 -33.51 5.97
C PHE A 11 -10.28 -33.01 6.29
N ALA A 12 -10.98 -33.66 7.23
CA ALA A 12 -12.28 -33.16 7.72
C ALA A 12 -12.16 -31.82 8.45
N ALA A 13 -11.12 -31.62 9.25
CA ALA A 13 -10.86 -30.33 9.91
C ALA A 13 -10.54 -29.20 8.91
N VAL A 14 -9.79 -29.48 7.85
CA VAL A 14 -9.49 -28.52 6.78
C VAL A 14 -10.74 -28.21 5.95
N ILE A 15 -11.61 -29.18 5.68
CA ILE A 15 -12.89 -28.96 5.00
C ILE A 15 -13.83 -28.13 5.89
N ILE A 16 -13.89 -28.40 7.19
CA ILE A 16 -14.68 -27.60 8.15
C ILE A 16 -14.11 -26.17 8.28
N LEU A 17 -12.79 -26.01 8.27
CA LEU A 17 -12.16 -24.69 8.25
C LEU A 17 -12.42 -23.93 6.93
N MET A 18 -12.43 -24.61 5.79
CA MET A 18 -12.78 -24.02 4.50
C MET A 18 -14.27 -23.66 4.41
N THR A 19 -15.16 -24.47 4.97
CA THR A 19 -16.61 -24.13 4.98
C THR A 19 -16.95 -23.02 5.96
N ALA A 20 -16.21 -22.88 7.06
CA ALA A 20 -16.34 -21.74 7.98
C ALA A 20 -15.88 -20.39 7.37
N ALA A 21 -15.02 -20.42 6.37
CA ALA A 21 -14.57 -19.21 5.65
C ALA A 21 -15.61 -18.67 4.64
N PHE A 22 -16.68 -19.40 4.33
CA PHE A 22 -17.73 -19.00 3.39
C PHE A 22 -19.04 -18.53 4.04
N ALA A 23 -19.12 -18.49 5.37
CA ALA A 23 -20.28 -17.99 6.10
C ALA A 23 -20.07 -16.56 6.60
N TYR A 24 -19.47 -15.67 5.79
CA TYR A 24 -19.67 -14.23 5.98
C TYR A 24 -21.04 -13.90 5.35
N ALA A 25 -22.09 -13.94 6.14
CA ALA A 25 -23.27 -13.15 5.85
C ALA A 25 -22.78 -11.70 5.74
N ASP A 26 -23.15 -10.99 4.68
CA ASP A 26 -22.87 -9.56 4.53
C ASP A 26 -23.47 -8.83 5.72
N GLU A 27 -22.65 -8.58 6.75
CA GLU A 27 -23.06 -7.81 7.91
C GLU A 27 -23.40 -6.40 7.44
N ILE A 28 -24.57 -5.89 7.83
CA ILE A 28 -24.97 -4.55 7.47
C ILE A 28 -23.98 -3.57 8.09
N SER A 29 -23.25 -2.87 7.21
CA SER A 29 -22.28 -1.85 7.58
C SER A 29 -22.85 -0.47 7.32
N PHE A 30 -22.87 0.35 8.37
CA PHE A 30 -23.28 1.74 8.28
C PHE A 30 -22.14 2.64 8.75
N THR A 31 -21.61 3.47 7.85
CA THR A 31 -20.41 4.29 8.10
C THR A 31 -20.63 5.73 7.72
N ALA A 32 -20.03 6.64 8.49
CA ALA A 32 -19.96 8.06 8.23
C ALA A 32 -18.54 8.45 7.75
N GLN A 33 -18.47 9.31 6.74
CA GLN A 33 -17.21 9.82 6.16
C GLN A 33 -17.30 11.32 5.95
N ALA A 34 -16.23 12.03 6.31
CA ALA A 34 -16.02 13.44 6.02
C ALA A 34 -14.51 13.72 5.90
N PRO A 35 -14.09 14.85 5.32
CA PRO A 35 -12.70 15.29 5.40
C PRO A 35 -12.28 15.49 6.87
N LYS A 36 -11.09 14.99 7.23
CA LYS A 36 -10.56 15.13 8.60
C LYS A 36 -10.25 16.57 8.96
N THR A 37 -9.91 17.38 7.96
CA THR A 37 -9.54 18.78 8.11
C THR A 37 -10.22 19.62 7.02
N VAL A 38 -10.82 20.72 7.38
CA VAL A 38 -11.51 21.66 6.49
C VAL A 38 -11.11 23.11 6.85
N VAL A 39 -11.41 24.06 5.99
CA VAL A 39 -11.21 25.50 6.26
C VAL A 39 -12.55 26.13 6.61
N ALA A 40 -12.56 27.00 7.61
CA ALA A 40 -13.75 27.77 7.98
C ALA A 40 -14.29 28.57 6.78
N GLY A 41 -15.61 28.54 6.58
CA GLY A 41 -16.26 29.16 5.44
C GLY A 41 -16.30 28.34 4.16
N ASN A 42 -15.52 27.26 4.06
CA ASN A 42 -15.53 26.39 2.89
C ASN A 42 -16.60 25.31 3.00
N ARG A 43 -17.20 24.96 1.85
CA ARG A 43 -18.20 23.89 1.75
C ARG A 43 -17.50 22.54 1.71
N PHE A 44 -18.04 21.58 2.45
CA PHE A 44 -17.59 20.17 2.38
C PHE A 44 -18.79 19.22 2.53
N GLN A 45 -18.56 17.95 2.30
CA GLN A 45 -19.59 16.93 2.34
C GLN A 45 -19.38 15.95 3.49
N ILE A 46 -20.48 15.59 4.14
CA ILE A 46 -20.57 14.49 5.08
C ILE A 46 -21.43 13.42 4.41
N THR A 47 -20.88 12.23 4.26
CA THR A 47 -21.54 11.12 3.57
C THR A 47 -21.71 9.95 4.53
N TYR A 48 -22.96 9.52 4.70
CA TYR A 48 -23.32 8.30 5.41
C TYR A 48 -23.59 7.20 4.38
N THR A 49 -22.91 6.08 4.51
CA THR A 49 -22.94 4.98 3.54
C THR A 49 -23.41 3.70 4.22
N VAL A 50 -24.41 3.03 3.63
CA VAL A 50 -24.89 1.72 4.09
C VAL A 50 -24.90 0.72 2.93
N ASN A 51 -24.53 -0.53 3.20
CA ASN A 51 -24.39 -1.60 2.20
C ASN A 51 -25.68 -2.40 1.96
N THR A 52 -26.85 -1.85 2.26
CA THR A 52 -28.15 -2.49 2.00
C THR A 52 -29.12 -1.54 1.35
N ARG A 53 -30.11 -2.07 0.62
CA ARG A 53 -31.17 -1.29 -0.03
C ARG A 53 -32.35 -1.00 0.90
N ASP A 54 -32.66 -1.90 1.84
CA ASP A 54 -33.80 -1.76 2.74
C ASP A 54 -33.45 -0.89 3.95
N VAL A 55 -33.31 0.41 3.70
CA VAL A 55 -33.00 1.42 4.71
C VAL A 55 -34.24 2.25 5.00
N LYS A 56 -34.60 2.34 6.27
CA LYS A 56 -35.71 3.15 6.78
C LYS A 56 -35.22 4.04 7.92
N ASP A 57 -35.96 5.09 8.20
CA ASP A 57 -35.76 5.96 9.37
C ASP A 57 -34.31 6.44 9.56
N PHE A 58 -33.69 6.94 8.47
CA PHE A 58 -32.39 7.63 8.60
C PHE A 58 -32.56 8.87 9.47
N ARG A 59 -31.80 8.92 10.56
CA ARG A 59 -31.74 10.06 11.49
C ARG A 59 -30.33 10.60 11.52
N ALA A 60 -30.19 11.80 11.01
CA ALA A 60 -28.93 12.54 11.12
C ALA A 60 -28.68 12.93 12.59
N PRO A 61 -27.42 12.95 13.05
CA PRO A 61 -27.07 13.50 14.34
C PRO A 61 -27.15 15.03 14.33
N ASP A 62 -27.13 15.61 15.51
CA ASP A 62 -26.88 17.04 15.65
C ASP A 62 -25.52 17.41 15.09
N MET A 63 -25.48 18.47 14.29
CA MET A 63 -24.26 18.96 13.62
C MET A 63 -23.86 20.30 14.20
N ASP A 64 -23.68 20.34 15.53
CA ASP A 64 -23.28 21.56 16.24
C ASP A 64 -21.97 22.09 15.70
N GLY A 65 -21.90 23.41 15.48
CA GLY A 65 -20.74 24.08 14.86
C GLY A 65 -20.73 24.06 13.33
N LEU A 66 -21.68 23.35 12.69
CA LEU A 66 -21.82 23.33 11.24
C LEU A 66 -23.14 23.99 10.80
N SER A 67 -23.11 24.61 9.64
CA SER A 67 -24.31 25.05 8.93
C SER A 67 -24.61 24.08 7.80
N VAL A 68 -25.77 23.45 7.86
CA VAL A 68 -26.25 22.61 6.77
C VAL A 68 -26.78 23.48 5.65
N LEU A 69 -26.14 23.42 4.49
CA LEU A 69 -26.55 24.15 3.28
C LEU A 69 -27.53 23.36 2.43
N ALA A 70 -27.34 22.04 2.35
CA ALA A 70 -28.20 21.13 1.60
C ALA A 70 -28.08 19.70 2.13
N GLY A 71 -29.17 18.93 2.02
CA GLY A 71 -29.20 17.52 2.35
C GLY A 71 -30.34 17.09 3.26
N PRO A 72 -30.50 15.76 3.49
CA PRO A 72 -29.69 14.73 2.84
C PRO A 72 -30.09 14.53 1.37
N SER A 73 -29.11 14.48 0.50
CA SER A 73 -29.27 13.97 -0.87
C SER A 73 -29.03 12.45 -0.84
N THR A 74 -29.98 11.67 -1.33
CA THR A 74 -29.89 10.21 -1.32
C THR A 74 -29.49 9.70 -2.70
N SER A 75 -28.46 8.85 -2.75
CA SER A 75 -28.07 8.15 -3.97
C SER A 75 -27.96 6.64 -3.70
N THR A 76 -28.45 5.83 -4.65
CA THR A 76 -28.36 4.38 -4.58
C THR A 76 -27.50 3.88 -5.74
N SER A 77 -26.51 3.08 -5.42
CA SER A 77 -25.64 2.43 -6.39
C SER A 77 -25.75 0.92 -6.23
N SER A 78 -25.98 0.20 -7.33
CA SER A 78 -25.99 -1.26 -7.33
C SER A 78 -24.86 -1.78 -8.24
N SER A 79 -24.03 -2.65 -7.70
CA SER A 79 -22.96 -3.33 -8.41
C SER A 79 -23.25 -4.82 -8.46
N THR A 80 -23.16 -5.39 -9.66
CA THR A 80 -23.30 -6.84 -9.85
C THR A 80 -21.96 -7.41 -10.27
N GLN A 81 -21.39 -8.26 -9.45
CA GLN A 81 -20.13 -8.96 -9.70
C GLN A 81 -20.41 -10.42 -10.01
N ILE A 82 -19.86 -10.92 -11.10
CA ILE A 82 -19.95 -12.33 -11.48
C ILE A 82 -18.55 -12.92 -11.37
N ILE A 83 -18.34 -13.74 -10.33
CA ILE A 83 -17.07 -14.42 -10.09
C ILE A 83 -17.36 -15.94 -10.13
N ASN A 84 -16.69 -16.65 -11.02
CA ASN A 84 -16.80 -18.11 -11.17
C ASN A 84 -18.26 -18.63 -11.32
N GLY A 85 -19.14 -17.85 -11.96
CA GLY A 85 -20.54 -18.24 -12.14
C GLY A 85 -21.47 -17.88 -10.97
N SER A 86 -20.94 -17.42 -9.86
CA SER A 86 -21.72 -16.84 -8.75
C SER A 86 -21.97 -15.37 -9.01
N VAL A 87 -23.22 -14.96 -8.93
CA VAL A 87 -23.65 -13.57 -9.08
C VAL A 87 -23.79 -12.97 -7.69
N THR A 88 -22.91 -12.04 -7.33
CA THR A 88 -23.03 -11.24 -6.10
C THR A 88 -23.52 -9.86 -6.48
N GLN A 89 -24.65 -9.47 -5.92
CA GLN A 89 -25.21 -8.13 -6.09
C GLN A 89 -25.05 -7.37 -4.79
N SER A 90 -24.25 -6.29 -4.80
CA SER A 90 -24.15 -5.37 -3.67
C SER A 90 -24.89 -4.08 -4.01
N THR A 91 -25.68 -3.60 -3.05
CA THR A 91 -26.38 -2.32 -3.17
C THR A 91 -25.89 -1.41 -2.05
N THR A 92 -25.51 -0.20 -2.41
CA THR A 92 -25.04 0.82 -1.48
C THR A 92 -25.96 2.03 -1.55
N VAL A 93 -26.46 2.48 -0.40
CA VAL A 93 -27.22 3.72 -0.25
C VAL A 93 -26.34 4.75 0.45
N LYS A 94 -26.28 5.96 -0.10
CA LYS A 94 -25.52 7.09 0.45
C LYS A 94 -26.44 8.25 0.74
N PHE A 95 -26.28 8.83 1.94
CA PHE A 95 -26.93 10.07 2.36
C PHE A 95 -25.86 11.15 2.49
N THR A 96 -25.94 12.19 1.68
CA THR A 96 -24.91 13.22 1.60
C THR A 96 -25.46 14.57 2.04
N TYR A 97 -24.78 15.19 3.01
CA TYR A 97 -25.01 16.57 3.43
C TYR A 97 -23.90 17.46 2.90
N THR A 98 -24.26 18.65 2.43
CA THR A 98 -23.32 19.72 2.15
C THR A 98 -23.38 20.73 3.28
N VAL A 99 -22.26 20.92 3.94
CA VAL A 99 -22.16 21.73 5.18
C VAL A 99 -21.01 22.74 5.09
N VAL A 100 -21.03 23.71 5.99
CA VAL A 100 -19.97 24.72 6.18
C VAL A 100 -19.67 24.80 7.67
N ALA A 101 -18.40 24.78 8.05
CA ALA A 101 -17.96 25.14 9.40
C ALA A 101 -17.82 26.66 9.51
N ARG A 102 -18.40 27.28 10.54
CA ARG A 102 -18.41 28.74 10.71
C ARG A 102 -17.15 29.26 11.38
N GLU A 103 -16.65 28.56 12.35
CA GLU A 103 -15.56 28.97 13.22
C GLU A 103 -14.43 27.94 13.19
N GLU A 104 -13.19 28.37 13.44
CA GLU A 104 -12.05 27.50 13.61
C GLU A 104 -12.16 26.67 14.90
N GLY A 105 -11.57 25.49 14.92
CA GLY A 105 -11.56 24.62 16.08
C GLY A 105 -11.80 23.15 15.74
N THR A 106 -12.32 22.41 16.68
CA THR A 106 -12.65 20.99 16.49
C THR A 106 -14.15 20.78 16.60
N VAL A 107 -14.75 20.23 15.55
CA VAL A 107 -16.16 19.87 15.50
C VAL A 107 -16.30 18.36 15.65
N SER A 108 -17.10 17.92 16.60
CA SER A 108 -17.44 16.51 16.83
C SER A 108 -18.89 16.24 16.41
N ILE A 109 -19.07 15.28 15.51
CA ILE A 109 -20.39 14.89 15.01
C ILE A 109 -20.70 13.51 15.57
N PRO A 110 -21.77 13.35 16.34
CA PRO A 110 -22.18 12.05 16.88
C PRO A 110 -22.55 11.04 15.79
N ALA A 111 -22.79 9.80 16.18
CA ALA A 111 -23.24 8.75 15.27
C ALA A 111 -24.63 9.06 14.72
N ALA A 112 -24.83 8.84 13.41
CA ALA A 112 -26.14 8.78 12.79
C ALA A 112 -26.79 7.40 13.02
N SER A 113 -28.09 7.29 12.90
CA SER A 113 -28.79 6.01 13.02
C SER A 113 -29.72 5.73 11.84
N ILE A 114 -29.84 4.44 11.52
CA ILE A 114 -30.76 3.91 10.51
C ILE A 114 -31.51 2.70 11.08
N VAL A 115 -32.61 2.36 10.45
CA VAL A 115 -33.27 1.06 10.64
C VAL A 115 -33.16 0.27 9.34
N ALA A 116 -32.52 -0.88 9.40
CA ALA A 116 -32.40 -1.82 8.28
C ALA A 116 -32.73 -3.23 8.78
N GLU A 117 -33.50 -4.01 8.00
CA GLU A 117 -33.94 -5.36 8.37
C GLU A 117 -34.57 -5.46 9.78
N LYS A 118 -35.29 -4.42 10.19
CA LYS A 118 -35.94 -4.26 11.50
C LYS A 118 -34.98 -4.03 12.69
N ASN A 119 -33.69 -3.94 12.46
CA ASN A 119 -32.70 -3.63 13.46
C ASN A 119 -32.18 -2.19 13.32
N ARG A 120 -31.79 -1.59 14.43
CA ARG A 120 -31.15 -0.27 14.45
C ARG A 120 -29.64 -0.41 14.32
N TYR A 121 -29.06 0.38 13.42
CA TYR A 121 -27.61 0.47 13.21
C TYR A 121 -27.17 1.91 13.43
N GLU A 122 -25.98 2.06 13.97
CA GLU A 122 -25.35 3.36 14.21
C GLU A 122 -24.04 3.47 13.42
N SER A 123 -23.77 4.66 12.89
CA SER A 123 -22.51 4.95 12.22
C SER A 123 -21.41 5.22 13.26
N ASN A 124 -20.16 5.32 12.79
CA ASN A 124 -19.11 5.93 13.57
C ASN A 124 -19.37 7.43 13.77
N SER A 125 -18.86 7.99 14.86
CA SER A 125 -18.75 9.43 15.06
C SER A 125 -17.62 10.01 14.20
N LEU A 126 -17.69 11.32 13.91
CA LEU A 126 -16.68 12.04 13.13
C LEU A 126 -16.10 13.17 13.98
N THR A 127 -14.80 13.39 13.84
CA THR A 127 -14.11 14.54 14.41
C THR A 127 -13.42 15.29 13.27
N ILE A 128 -13.75 16.56 13.11
CA ILE A 128 -13.29 17.42 12.01
C ILE A 128 -12.52 18.59 12.61
N SER A 129 -11.27 18.78 12.17
CA SER A 129 -10.48 19.96 12.51
C SER A 129 -10.80 21.08 11.52
N VAL A 130 -11.21 22.22 12.02
CA VAL A 130 -11.54 23.41 11.21
C VAL A 130 -10.41 24.41 11.34
N LEU A 131 -9.73 24.64 10.22
CA LEU A 131 -8.63 25.61 10.12
C LEU A 131 -9.17 27.02 9.85
N PRO A 132 -8.43 28.07 10.26
CA PRO A 132 -8.77 29.44 9.90
C PRO A 132 -8.72 29.66 8.38
N PRO A 133 -9.45 30.63 7.85
CA PRO A 133 -9.36 31.04 6.45
C PRO A 133 -8.01 31.71 6.16
N ASP A 134 -7.60 31.73 4.89
CA ASP A 134 -6.37 32.43 4.48
C ASP A 134 -6.46 33.93 4.79
N SER A 135 -5.51 34.42 5.58
CA SER A 135 -5.45 35.83 6.00
C SER A 135 -5.12 36.79 4.84
N SER A 136 -4.73 36.28 3.69
CA SER A 136 -4.30 37.07 2.52
C SER A 136 -5.33 37.15 1.37
N GLN A 137 -6.54 36.59 1.53
CA GLN A 137 -7.60 36.83 0.55
C GLN A 137 -8.34 38.12 0.90
N PRO A 138 -8.30 39.17 0.05
CA PRO A 138 -9.24 40.26 0.18
C PRO A 138 -10.64 39.65 0.01
N GLN A 139 -11.52 39.90 0.99
CA GLN A 139 -12.94 39.58 0.89
C GLN A 139 -13.46 40.20 -0.42
N THR A 140 -13.64 39.36 -1.43
CA THR A 140 -14.35 39.75 -2.64
C THR A 140 -15.80 39.95 -2.26
N GLN A 141 -16.15 41.11 -1.74
CA GLN A 141 -17.51 41.60 -1.81
C GLN A 141 -17.95 41.46 -3.26
N GLN A 142 -19.00 40.71 -3.43
CA GLN A 142 -19.76 40.54 -4.66
C GLN A 142 -20.15 41.91 -5.19
N ARG A 143 -19.29 42.55 -5.98
CA ARG A 143 -19.64 43.69 -6.83
C ARG A 143 -19.79 43.16 -8.25
N SER A 144 -21.04 43.01 -8.64
CA SER A 144 -21.52 43.03 -10.02
C SER A 144 -20.85 44.19 -10.77
N GLY A 145 -20.09 43.93 -11.81
CA GLY A 145 -19.53 44.97 -12.69
C GLY A 145 -18.24 44.47 -13.35
N GLY A 146 -18.36 44.09 -14.63
CA GLY A 146 -17.26 43.57 -15.42
C GLY A 146 -16.06 44.47 -15.54
N GLN A 147 -14.90 43.87 -15.32
CA GLN A 147 -13.65 44.23 -15.98
C GLN A 147 -12.75 42.99 -15.91
N THR A 148 -12.62 42.34 -17.04
CA THR A 148 -11.71 41.23 -17.30
C THR A 148 -10.27 41.73 -17.08
N ARG A 149 -9.66 41.41 -15.94
CA ARG A 149 -8.21 41.48 -15.81
C ARG A 149 -7.64 40.29 -16.58
N GLN A 150 -7.05 40.57 -17.72
CA GLN A 150 -6.14 39.70 -18.42
C GLN A 150 -5.03 39.24 -17.45
N GLN A 151 -5.15 38.07 -16.90
CA GLN A 151 -4.06 37.41 -16.22
C GLN A 151 -3.22 36.73 -17.30
N SER A 152 -2.06 37.29 -17.55
CA SER A 152 -1.08 36.82 -18.52
C SER A 152 -0.74 35.35 -18.25
N ALA A 153 -0.91 34.50 -19.23
CA ALA A 153 -0.33 33.14 -19.27
C ALA A 153 1.20 33.29 -19.10
N GLY A 154 1.73 32.79 -17.95
CA GLY A 154 3.17 32.86 -17.66
C GLY A 154 3.57 33.27 -16.26
N GLN A 155 2.65 33.36 -15.30
CA GLN A 155 3.08 33.54 -13.90
C GLN A 155 3.68 32.21 -13.39
N GLY A 156 5.01 32.18 -13.27
CA GLY A 156 5.75 31.13 -12.60
C GLY A 156 5.18 30.91 -11.20
N VAL A 157 5.10 29.67 -10.77
CA VAL A 157 4.67 29.29 -9.42
C VAL A 157 5.55 30.02 -8.41
N ASN A 158 4.92 30.80 -7.51
CA ASN A 158 5.66 31.49 -6.48
C ASN A 158 6.24 30.50 -5.47
N THR A 159 7.42 30.82 -4.95
CA THR A 159 8.04 30.02 -3.88
C THR A 159 7.18 29.94 -2.61
N SER A 160 6.18 30.81 -2.48
CA SER A 160 5.16 30.75 -1.42
C SER A 160 4.05 29.75 -1.69
N ASP A 161 3.85 29.29 -2.94
CA ASP A 161 2.77 28.39 -3.31
C ASP A 161 3.20 26.91 -3.32
N LEU A 162 4.51 26.69 -3.45
CA LEU A 162 5.12 25.37 -3.39
C LEU A 162 6.52 25.46 -2.77
N PHE A 163 6.74 24.79 -1.66
CA PHE A 163 8.05 24.74 -1.00
C PHE A 163 8.23 23.48 -0.18
N MET A 164 9.50 23.14 0.09
CA MET A 164 9.90 22.08 1.00
C MET A 164 10.38 22.68 2.32
N LEU A 165 9.85 22.22 3.43
CA LEU A 165 10.29 22.60 4.76
C LEU A 165 11.07 21.44 5.40
N ALA A 166 12.32 21.68 5.75
CA ALA A 166 13.12 20.80 6.58
C ALA A 166 12.99 21.27 8.04
N THR A 167 12.65 20.36 8.93
CA THR A 167 12.51 20.64 10.37
C THR A 167 13.22 19.59 11.19
N VAL A 168 13.72 19.98 12.35
CA VAL A 168 14.27 19.06 13.36
C VAL A 168 13.46 19.19 14.66
N ASP A 169 13.37 18.10 15.40
CA ASP A 169 12.69 18.08 16.69
C ASP A 169 13.50 18.79 17.79
N LYS A 170 14.84 18.88 17.62
CA LYS A 170 15.78 19.52 18.54
C LYS A 170 16.90 20.22 17.78
N THR A 171 17.31 21.39 18.22
CA THR A 171 18.46 22.12 17.69
C THR A 171 19.70 22.02 18.58
N THR A 172 19.52 21.53 19.81
CA THR A 172 20.62 21.30 20.77
C THR A 172 20.51 19.87 21.29
N VAL A 173 21.56 19.08 21.12
CA VAL A 173 21.64 17.68 21.48
C VAL A 173 23.03 17.34 22.01
N TYR A 174 23.18 16.17 22.63
CA TYR A 174 24.51 15.62 22.95
C TYR A 174 25.06 14.78 21.79
N GLU A 175 26.37 14.51 21.83
CA GLU A 175 26.98 13.55 20.91
C GLU A 175 26.19 12.23 20.95
N GLN A 176 25.90 11.67 19.77
CA GLN A 176 25.16 10.43 19.57
C GLN A 176 23.73 10.40 20.14
N GLU A 177 23.21 11.54 20.61
CA GLU A 177 21.78 11.67 20.93
C GLU A 177 20.96 11.72 19.64
N ALA A 178 19.86 10.96 19.61
CA ALA A 178 18.95 10.93 18.46
C ALA A 178 18.22 12.26 18.28
N LEU A 179 18.21 12.79 17.05
CA LEU A 179 17.34 13.88 16.62
C LEU A 179 16.59 13.49 15.34
N LEU A 180 15.37 13.94 15.20
CA LEU A 180 14.51 13.65 14.06
C LEU A 180 14.56 14.79 13.05
N LEU A 181 15.00 14.49 11.82
CA LEU A 181 14.91 15.39 10.66
C LEU A 181 13.72 14.99 9.79
N SER A 182 12.84 15.95 9.51
CA SER A 182 11.64 15.74 8.71
C SER A 182 11.63 16.70 7.52
N PHE A 183 11.31 16.16 6.35
CA PHE A 183 11.06 16.92 5.12
C PHE A 183 9.59 16.87 4.79
N LYS A 184 8.93 18.02 4.83
CA LYS A 184 7.51 18.18 4.54
C LYS A 184 7.33 19.13 3.37
N VAL A 185 6.60 18.69 2.33
CA VAL A 185 6.23 19.56 1.21
C VAL A 185 4.93 20.29 1.50
N TYR A 186 4.90 21.55 1.14
CA TYR A 186 3.74 22.45 1.25
C TYR A 186 3.33 22.84 -0.16
N VAL A 187 2.08 22.58 -0.51
CA VAL A 187 1.51 22.81 -1.84
C VAL A 187 0.24 23.64 -1.69
N SER A 188 0.15 24.79 -2.36
CA SER A 188 -1.09 25.56 -2.41
C SER A 188 -2.25 24.68 -2.88
N PRO A 189 -3.47 24.82 -2.31
CA PRO A 189 -4.64 24.05 -2.73
C PRO A 189 -4.96 24.12 -4.23
N SER A 190 -4.58 25.24 -4.88
CA SER A 190 -4.76 25.47 -6.32
C SER A 190 -3.79 24.70 -7.22
N LEU A 191 -2.69 24.16 -6.66
CA LEU A 191 -1.68 23.43 -7.41
C LEU A 191 -1.87 21.94 -7.31
N ASN A 192 -1.48 21.23 -8.37
CA ASN A 192 -1.46 19.77 -8.41
C ASN A 192 -0.03 19.25 -8.56
N LEU A 193 0.59 18.83 -7.45
CA LEU A 193 1.91 18.21 -7.44
C LEU A 193 1.75 16.74 -7.86
N THR A 194 2.29 16.37 -9.02
CA THR A 194 2.20 15.02 -9.58
C THR A 194 3.41 14.15 -9.25
N ASN A 195 4.57 14.78 -9.11
CA ASN A 195 5.80 14.05 -8.77
C ASN A 195 6.71 14.91 -7.89
N LEU A 196 7.49 14.25 -7.05
CA LEU A 196 8.52 14.87 -6.22
C LEU A 196 9.73 13.94 -6.15
N SER A 197 10.91 14.46 -6.49
CA SER A 197 12.13 13.67 -6.44
C SER A 197 12.44 13.19 -5.02
N SER A 198 13.00 11.99 -4.91
CA SER A 198 13.53 11.47 -3.66
C SER A 198 15.05 11.58 -3.71
N LYS A 199 15.63 12.34 -2.79
CA LYS A 199 17.08 12.49 -2.69
C LYS A 199 17.50 12.31 -1.24
N MET A 200 18.47 11.44 -1.02
CA MET A 200 19.05 11.30 0.30
C MET A 200 20.00 12.49 0.56
N PRO A 201 19.85 13.21 1.68
CA PRO A 201 20.76 14.30 2.02
C PRO A 201 22.17 13.79 2.34
N ASP A 202 23.19 14.55 1.94
CA ASP A 202 24.60 14.30 2.33
C ASP A 202 24.86 14.88 3.74
N LEU A 203 24.75 14.04 4.75
CA LEU A 203 24.86 14.41 6.18
C LEU A 203 26.16 13.86 6.78
N LYS A 204 27.31 14.34 6.33
CA LYS A 204 28.64 13.80 6.61
C LYS A 204 28.99 13.63 8.10
N ASN A 205 28.44 14.47 8.97
CA ASN A 205 28.78 14.48 10.40
C ASN A 205 27.75 13.72 11.25
N PHE A 206 26.82 13.03 10.60
CA PHE A 206 25.76 12.29 11.27
C PHE A 206 25.76 10.83 10.85
N HIS A 207 25.51 9.94 11.77
CA HIS A 207 25.01 8.62 11.39
C HIS A 207 23.52 8.74 11.08
N VAL A 208 23.14 8.38 9.85
CA VAL A 208 21.78 8.60 9.33
C VAL A 208 21.02 7.28 9.28
N GLN A 209 19.79 7.32 9.73
CA GLN A 209 18.86 6.21 9.64
C GLN A 209 17.52 6.69 9.08
N GLU A 210 17.10 6.12 7.96
CA GLU A 210 15.83 6.46 7.34
C GLU A 210 14.67 5.87 8.14
N VAL A 211 13.59 6.66 8.26
CA VAL A 211 12.33 6.25 8.87
C VAL A 211 11.41 5.74 7.78
N GLU A 212 10.98 4.49 7.89
CA GLU A 212 10.00 3.93 6.96
C GLU A 212 8.66 4.66 7.10
N LEU A 213 8.24 5.35 6.05
CA LEU A 213 6.94 6.00 5.95
C LEU A 213 5.97 5.10 5.17
N PRO A 214 4.64 5.26 5.39
CA PRO A 214 3.64 4.53 4.61
C PRO A 214 3.83 4.70 3.11
N GLN A 215 3.69 3.63 2.33
CA GLN A 215 3.82 3.67 0.87
C GLN A 215 2.77 4.57 0.21
N GLN A 216 1.54 4.51 0.71
CA GLN A 216 0.48 5.44 0.30
C GLN A 216 0.56 6.68 1.18
N LYS A 217 1.06 7.74 0.60
CA LYS A 217 1.17 9.04 1.26
C LYS A 217 -0.05 9.89 0.88
N GLU A 218 -0.74 10.41 1.87
CA GLU A 218 -1.92 11.25 1.67
C GLU A 218 -1.61 12.69 2.06
N PHE A 219 -2.09 13.63 1.24
CA PHE A 219 -2.02 15.04 1.57
C PHE A 219 -2.94 15.36 2.74
N GLN A 220 -2.43 16.14 3.69
CA GLN A 220 -3.19 16.70 4.79
C GLN A 220 -3.30 18.20 4.60
N LEU A 221 -4.40 18.79 5.04
CA LEU A 221 -4.56 20.23 5.01
C LEU A 221 -4.01 20.83 6.31
N GLU A 222 -3.11 21.79 6.21
CA GLU A 222 -2.51 22.48 7.35
C GLU A 222 -2.51 23.99 7.14
N HIS A 223 -2.68 24.74 8.22
CA HIS A 223 -2.51 26.18 8.23
C HIS A 223 -1.07 26.53 8.61
N TYR A 224 -0.37 27.27 7.75
CA TYR A 224 1.00 27.68 7.98
C TYR A 224 1.22 29.13 7.52
N ASN A 225 1.76 29.96 8.41
CA ASN A 225 2.04 31.38 8.15
C ASN A 225 0.84 32.15 7.53
N GLY A 226 -0.37 31.95 8.07
CA GLY A 226 -1.58 32.65 7.63
C GLY A 226 -2.20 32.11 6.34
N ARG A 227 -1.75 30.98 5.81
CA ARG A 227 -2.28 30.34 4.59
C ARG A 227 -2.49 28.85 4.78
N ASN A 228 -3.43 28.29 4.05
CA ASN A 228 -3.73 26.87 4.06
C ASN A 228 -2.99 26.15 2.93
N TYR A 229 -2.37 25.01 3.23
CA TYR A 229 -1.61 24.21 2.29
C TYR A 229 -2.04 22.74 2.36
N LYS A 230 -2.00 22.08 1.23
CA LYS A 230 -1.90 20.62 1.17
C LYS A 230 -0.47 20.23 1.54
N THR A 231 -0.28 19.50 2.63
CA THR A 231 1.04 19.12 3.12
C THR A 231 1.23 17.61 3.04
N LEU A 232 2.46 17.18 2.80
CA LEU A 232 2.83 15.79 2.75
C LEU A 232 4.18 15.60 3.41
N LEU A 233 4.24 14.70 4.40
CA LEU A 233 5.49 14.26 4.97
C LEU A 233 6.20 13.37 3.93
N TRP A 234 7.29 13.91 3.36
CA TRP A 234 7.96 13.28 2.23
C TRP A 234 9.00 12.26 2.67
N GLN A 235 9.94 12.68 3.55
CA GLN A 235 11.01 11.85 4.09
C GLN A 235 11.26 12.20 5.56
N GLN A 236 11.71 11.21 6.32
CA GLN A 236 12.17 11.40 7.69
C GLN A 236 13.45 10.60 7.95
N TYR A 237 14.33 11.17 8.76
CA TYR A 237 15.59 10.56 9.15
C TYR A 237 15.83 10.74 10.64
N VAL A 238 16.30 9.70 11.30
CA VAL A 238 16.89 9.81 12.64
C VAL A 238 18.39 10.02 12.47
N LEU A 239 18.89 11.10 13.02
CA LEU A 239 20.27 11.51 12.94
C LEU A 239 20.96 11.32 14.31
N PHE A 240 22.19 10.86 14.30
CA PHE A 240 23.04 10.74 15.46
C PHE A 240 24.35 11.50 15.19
N PRO A 241 24.57 12.67 15.83
CA PRO A 241 25.79 13.44 15.65
C PRO A 241 27.02 12.63 16.07
N GLN A 242 28.09 12.65 15.27
CA GLN A 242 29.28 11.85 15.53
C GLN A 242 30.33 12.56 16.37
N HIS A 243 30.27 13.88 16.45
CA HIS A 243 31.18 14.70 17.26
C HIS A 243 30.46 15.96 17.76
N SER A 244 30.99 16.58 18.81
CA SER A 244 30.51 17.84 19.37
C SER A 244 30.90 19.05 18.53
N GLY A 245 30.22 20.16 18.77
CA GLY A 245 30.39 21.43 18.06
C GLY A 245 29.14 21.85 17.31
N GLU A 246 29.27 22.87 16.50
CA GLU A 246 28.20 23.33 15.61
C GLU A 246 28.23 22.50 14.32
N LEU A 247 27.19 21.69 14.11
CA LEU A 247 27.01 20.88 12.91
C LEU A 247 25.94 21.52 12.02
N GLU A 248 26.11 21.44 10.72
CA GLU A 248 25.16 21.99 9.76
C GLU A 248 24.47 20.86 8.97
N ILE A 249 23.13 20.91 8.92
CA ILE A 249 22.34 20.17 7.94
C ILE A 249 22.25 21.10 6.72
N PRO A 250 22.87 20.74 5.57
CA PRO A 250 22.92 21.61 4.42
C PRO A 250 21.56 21.82 3.75
N SER A 251 21.44 22.83 2.92
CA SER A 251 20.29 22.99 2.06
C SER A 251 20.25 21.87 1.02
N ILE A 252 19.06 21.33 0.77
CA ILE A 252 18.81 20.23 -0.16
C ILE A 252 17.82 20.72 -1.20
N THR A 253 18.10 20.43 -2.48
CA THR A 253 17.19 20.76 -3.58
C THR A 253 16.43 19.52 -3.98
N TYR A 254 15.11 19.60 -3.96
CA TYR A 254 14.18 18.60 -4.48
C TYR A 254 13.56 19.14 -5.78
N GLU A 255 13.32 18.27 -6.76
CA GLU A 255 12.61 18.63 -7.98
C GLU A 255 11.15 18.19 -7.85
N GLY A 256 10.23 19.17 -7.92
CA GLY A 256 8.78 18.95 -7.94
C GLY A 256 8.21 19.15 -9.34
N ILE A 257 7.30 18.26 -9.78
CA ILE A 257 6.57 18.39 -11.04
C ILE A 257 5.13 18.77 -10.71
N ILE A 258 4.69 19.90 -11.27
CA ILE A 258 3.32 20.41 -11.12
C ILE A 258 2.61 20.26 -12.43
N SER A 259 1.40 19.73 -12.37
CA SER A 259 0.46 19.66 -13.47
C SER A 259 -0.55 20.80 -13.38
N GLN A 260 -0.59 21.68 -14.38
CA GLN A 260 -1.52 22.80 -14.46
C GLN A 260 -2.39 22.66 -15.70
N PRO A 261 -3.71 22.94 -15.62
CA PRO A 261 -4.56 22.97 -16.80
C PRO A 261 -4.12 24.12 -17.71
N VAL A 262 -4.11 23.90 -19.00
CA VAL A 262 -3.87 24.94 -20.00
C VAL A 262 -5.13 25.80 -20.07
N GLU A 263 -5.04 27.05 -19.62
CA GLU A 263 -6.08 28.03 -19.87
C GLU A 263 -5.88 28.60 -21.30
N SER A 264 -6.72 28.20 -22.22
CA SER A 264 -6.77 28.80 -23.57
C SER A 264 -7.97 29.73 -23.66
N ASN A 265 -7.74 30.95 -24.16
CA ASN A 265 -8.80 31.91 -24.47
C ASN A 265 -9.42 31.69 -25.84
N ASP A 266 -8.95 30.70 -26.59
CA ASP A 266 -9.49 30.35 -27.90
C ASP A 266 -10.64 29.33 -27.75
N VAL A 267 -11.80 29.71 -28.30
CA VAL A 267 -13.03 28.88 -28.26
C VAL A 267 -12.79 27.51 -28.92
N PHE A 268 -11.91 27.45 -29.92
CA PHE A 268 -11.55 26.21 -30.61
C PHE A 268 -10.68 25.30 -29.70
N ASP A 269 -9.72 25.86 -29.00
CA ASP A 269 -8.90 25.15 -28.01
C ASP A 269 -9.72 24.66 -26.81
N MET A 270 -10.73 25.42 -26.40
CA MET A 270 -11.62 25.07 -25.30
C MET A 270 -12.49 23.85 -25.62
N PHE A 271 -12.86 23.64 -26.93
CA PHE A 271 -13.63 22.48 -27.38
C PHE A 271 -12.77 21.23 -27.68
N PHE A 272 -11.57 21.43 -28.24
CA PHE A 272 -10.73 20.31 -28.71
C PHE A 272 -9.56 19.97 -27.78
N ASN A 273 -9.12 20.89 -26.90
CA ASN A 273 -8.04 20.73 -25.93
C ASN A 273 -8.52 20.80 -24.48
N ALA A 274 -9.82 20.74 -24.21
CA ALA A 274 -10.37 20.67 -22.84
C ALA A 274 -9.79 19.43 -22.12
N GLY A 275 -8.90 19.70 -21.14
CA GLY A 275 -8.21 18.67 -20.37
C GLY A 275 -6.72 18.50 -20.69
N ARG A 276 -6.12 19.38 -21.48
CA ARG A 276 -4.67 19.41 -21.67
C ARG A 276 -4.00 20.01 -20.44
N TYR A 277 -3.07 19.25 -19.84
CA TYR A 277 -2.25 19.68 -18.72
C TYR A 277 -0.82 19.91 -19.20
N VAL A 278 -0.19 20.96 -18.69
CA VAL A 278 1.24 21.20 -18.86
C VAL A 278 1.94 20.87 -17.56
N GLU A 279 2.98 20.08 -17.64
CA GLU A 279 3.85 19.77 -16.52
C GLU A 279 5.03 20.74 -16.50
N THR A 280 5.21 21.40 -15.36
CA THR A 280 6.34 22.31 -15.11
C THR A 280 7.17 21.78 -13.95
N ARG A 281 8.50 21.94 -14.07
CA ARG A 281 9.46 21.54 -13.03
C ARG A 281 9.82 22.72 -12.17
N HIS A 282 9.88 22.48 -10.87
CA HIS A 282 10.21 23.49 -9.86
C HIS A 282 11.20 22.94 -8.85
N ASP A 283 12.25 23.72 -8.58
CA ASP A 283 13.24 23.40 -7.55
C ASP A 283 12.76 23.88 -6.19
N LEU A 284 12.71 22.95 -5.24
CA LEU A 284 12.31 23.16 -3.86
C LEU A 284 13.56 23.09 -2.99
N VAL A 285 14.06 24.23 -2.59
CA VAL A 285 15.31 24.35 -1.83
C VAL A 285 15.00 24.50 -0.34
N THR A 286 15.50 23.57 0.48
CA THR A 286 15.35 23.67 1.95
C THR A 286 16.35 24.66 2.52
N ARG A 287 16.04 25.20 3.70
CA ARG A 287 16.99 26.05 4.44
C ARG A 287 18.01 25.16 5.15
N LYS A 288 19.20 25.72 5.36
CA LYS A 288 20.21 25.15 6.25
C LYS A 288 19.72 25.16 7.70
N ILE A 289 20.09 24.13 8.46
CA ILE A 289 19.75 24.03 9.87
C ILE A 289 21.05 23.82 10.67
N ALA A 290 21.32 24.70 11.62
CA ALA A 290 22.45 24.55 12.54
C ALA A 290 22.01 23.71 13.74
N ILE A 291 22.84 22.73 14.12
CA ILE A 291 22.64 21.87 15.27
C ILE A 291 23.81 22.08 16.23
N ASN A 292 23.52 22.49 17.44
CA ASN A 292 24.51 22.64 18.50
C ASN A 292 24.67 21.30 19.24
N VAL A 293 25.79 20.62 19.05
CA VAL A 293 26.08 19.32 19.64
C VAL A 293 27.00 19.50 20.84
N LYS A 294 26.47 19.23 22.03
CA LYS A 294 27.22 19.26 23.29
C LYS A 294 28.10 18.02 23.41
N PRO A 295 29.33 18.15 23.88
CA PRO A 295 30.15 16.99 24.23
C PRO A 295 29.51 16.22 25.37
N LEU A 296 29.73 14.91 25.38
CA LEU A 296 29.39 14.09 26.55
C LEU A 296 30.23 14.52 27.74
N PRO A 297 29.64 14.74 28.93
CA PRO A 297 30.37 15.20 30.10
C PRO A 297 31.46 14.22 30.54
N SER A 298 32.35 14.65 31.43
CA SER A 298 33.31 13.77 32.07
C SER A 298 32.59 12.76 32.97
N GLY A 299 33.18 11.57 33.17
CA GLY A 299 32.59 10.51 34.02
C GLY A 299 32.37 9.18 33.28
N LYS A 300 32.91 9.05 32.05
CA LYS A 300 32.96 7.76 31.35
C LYS A 300 33.86 6.78 32.10
N THR A 301 33.32 5.58 32.34
CA THR A 301 34.10 4.44 32.91
C THR A 301 34.47 3.46 31.82
N GLY A 302 35.25 2.42 32.14
CA GLY A 302 35.59 1.33 31.24
C GLY A 302 34.37 0.54 30.73
N SER A 303 33.21 0.66 31.42
CA SER A 303 31.95 0.03 31.04
C SER A 303 31.04 0.91 30.12
N PHE A 304 31.53 2.05 29.63
CA PHE A 304 30.84 2.89 28.66
C PHE A 304 31.11 2.41 27.23
N TYR A 305 30.13 1.79 26.65
CA TYR A 305 30.20 1.23 25.28
C TYR A 305 29.51 2.11 24.22
N GLY A 306 29.39 3.42 24.49
CA GLY A 306 28.82 4.39 23.54
C GLY A 306 27.30 4.50 23.58
N GLY A 307 26.64 3.98 24.59
CA GLY A 307 25.19 4.09 24.75
C GLY A 307 24.78 5.52 25.13
N VAL A 308 23.89 6.13 24.33
CA VAL A 308 23.24 7.43 24.61
C VAL A 308 21.75 7.27 24.44
N GLY A 309 21.01 7.41 25.54
CA GLY A 309 19.57 7.15 25.57
C GLY A 309 19.07 6.69 26.91
N ASP A 310 18.04 5.86 26.91
CA ASP A 310 17.43 5.25 28.08
C ASP A 310 17.44 3.73 27.88
N PHE A 311 18.21 3.00 28.69
CA PHE A 311 18.47 1.58 28.50
C PHE A 311 18.23 0.77 29.76
N SER A 312 17.87 -0.49 29.54
CA SER A 312 17.85 -1.56 30.53
C SER A 312 18.63 -2.77 29.99
N ILE A 313 19.20 -3.56 30.90
CA ILE A 313 19.96 -4.75 30.53
C ILE A 313 19.43 -5.95 31.30
N SER A 314 19.41 -7.10 30.66
CA SER A 314 19.12 -8.39 31.27
C SER A 314 20.01 -9.46 30.66
N SER A 315 20.21 -10.54 31.40
CA SER A 315 20.96 -11.69 30.90
C SER A 315 20.25 -13.00 31.21
N THR A 316 20.60 -14.02 30.46
CA THR A 316 20.19 -15.41 30.69
C THR A 316 21.34 -16.33 30.32
N ILE A 317 21.45 -17.45 31.02
CA ILE A 317 22.42 -18.49 30.75
C ILE A 317 21.68 -19.79 30.36
N ASN A 318 22.25 -20.58 29.47
CA ASN A 318 21.61 -21.83 29.02
C ASN A 318 21.58 -22.91 30.11
N SER A 319 22.64 -23.04 30.91
CA SER A 319 22.74 -23.98 32.06
C SER A 319 23.79 -23.49 33.02
N THR A 320 23.58 -23.74 34.33
CA THR A 320 24.54 -23.51 35.41
C THR A 320 25.27 -24.80 35.78
N ASP A 321 24.76 -25.96 35.41
CA ASP A 321 25.37 -27.26 35.63
C ASP A 321 25.74 -27.88 34.26
N ILE A 322 27.04 -27.99 34.01
CA ILE A 322 27.60 -28.50 32.74
C ILE A 322 28.82 -29.38 32.98
N ASN A 323 29.28 -30.09 31.97
CA ASN A 323 30.55 -30.82 32.06
C ASN A 323 31.68 -30.01 31.44
N ALA A 324 32.91 -30.34 31.82
CA ALA A 324 34.08 -29.77 31.14
C ALA A 324 34.03 -30.09 29.63
N ASN A 325 34.35 -29.09 28.80
CA ASN A 325 34.21 -29.05 27.32
C ASN A 325 32.77 -28.92 26.77
N ASP A 326 31.73 -28.80 27.62
CA ASP A 326 30.41 -28.41 27.14
C ASP A 326 30.36 -26.89 26.92
N ALA A 327 29.56 -26.46 25.96
CA ALA A 327 29.41 -25.03 25.64
C ALA A 327 28.43 -24.35 26.60
N VAL A 328 28.84 -23.26 27.21
CA VAL A 328 27.97 -22.33 27.93
C VAL A 328 27.69 -21.10 27.07
N THR A 329 26.43 -20.69 27.03
CA THR A 329 26.01 -19.50 26.31
C THR A 329 25.37 -18.50 27.26
N VAL A 330 25.98 -17.33 27.39
CA VAL A 330 25.41 -16.19 28.08
C VAL A 330 24.77 -15.25 27.07
N ARG A 331 23.47 -15.08 27.18
CA ARG A 331 22.71 -14.19 26.31
C ARG A 331 22.39 -12.92 27.05
N VAL A 332 22.94 -11.80 26.60
CA VAL A 332 22.73 -10.46 27.17
C VAL A 332 21.81 -9.67 26.22
N VAL A 333 20.76 -9.09 26.77
CA VAL A 333 19.78 -8.28 26.04
C VAL A 333 19.82 -6.86 26.56
N LEU A 334 20.29 -5.93 25.72
CA LEU A 334 20.21 -4.50 25.95
C LEU A 334 18.93 -3.99 25.28
N SER A 335 17.98 -3.50 26.10
CA SER A 335 16.68 -3.00 25.64
C SER A 335 16.60 -1.50 25.90
N GLY A 336 15.89 -0.75 25.05
CA GLY A 336 15.69 0.67 25.33
C GLY A 336 15.44 1.53 24.11
N THR A 337 15.59 2.84 24.35
CA THR A 337 15.41 3.89 23.33
C THR A 337 16.65 4.77 23.29
N GLY A 338 17.29 4.85 22.13
CA GLY A 338 18.53 5.62 21.96
C GLY A 338 19.29 5.19 20.73
N ASN A 339 20.63 5.24 20.81
CA ASN A 339 21.53 4.90 19.71
C ASN A 339 21.91 3.40 19.67
N LEU A 340 20.97 2.49 19.90
CA LEU A 340 21.21 1.02 20.00
C LEU A 340 22.13 0.47 18.91
N LYS A 341 22.00 0.95 17.69
CA LYS A 341 22.84 0.51 16.56
C LYS A 341 24.31 0.84 16.78
N LEU A 342 24.59 1.98 17.40
CA LEU A 342 25.95 2.50 17.59
C LEU A 342 26.63 1.98 18.85
N VAL A 343 25.88 1.35 19.76
CA VAL A 343 26.43 0.72 20.97
C VAL A 343 27.40 -0.37 20.56
N LYS A 344 28.62 -0.29 21.07
CA LYS A 344 29.67 -1.31 20.87
C LYS A 344 29.33 -2.55 21.68
N THR A 345 29.88 -3.69 21.29
CA THR A 345 29.76 -4.94 22.04
C THR A 345 30.42 -4.81 23.40
N PRO A 346 29.69 -5.01 24.52
CA PRO A 346 30.28 -5.01 25.83
C PRO A 346 31.22 -6.19 26.00
N GLU A 347 32.25 -6.03 26.83
CA GLU A 347 33.19 -7.09 27.17
C GLU A 347 32.69 -7.86 28.40
N LEU A 348 32.35 -9.14 28.23
CA LEU A 348 32.02 -10.03 29.33
C LEU A 348 33.32 -10.66 29.84
N LYS A 349 33.66 -10.38 31.08
CA LYS A 349 34.84 -10.95 31.74
C LYS A 349 34.56 -12.39 32.16
N LEU A 350 35.11 -13.33 31.44
CA LEU A 350 35.00 -14.76 31.72
C LEU A 350 36.27 -15.25 32.41
N PRO A 351 36.22 -16.35 33.21
CA PRO A 351 37.39 -16.97 33.84
C PRO A 351 38.45 -17.38 32.82
N GLN A 352 39.73 -17.40 33.18
CA GLN A 352 40.86 -17.67 32.27
C GLN A 352 40.84 -19.08 31.69
N ASP A 353 40.21 -20.05 32.40
CA ASP A 353 40.11 -21.44 31.97
C ASP A 353 39.03 -21.70 30.90
N PHE A 354 38.44 -20.64 30.34
CA PHE A 354 37.42 -20.72 29.30
C PHE A 354 37.99 -20.36 27.94
N ASP A 355 37.66 -21.17 26.95
CA ASP A 355 37.80 -20.76 25.54
C ASP A 355 36.65 -19.83 25.21
N ILE A 356 36.96 -18.59 24.86
CA ILE A 356 35.99 -17.53 24.59
C ILE A 356 35.92 -17.30 23.10
N TYR A 357 34.71 -17.24 22.54
CA TYR A 357 34.44 -16.94 21.14
C TYR A 357 33.89 -15.52 21.00
N ASP A 358 34.08 -14.93 19.82
CA ASP A 358 33.49 -13.63 19.50
C ASP A 358 31.98 -13.68 19.66
N PRO A 359 31.35 -12.72 20.36
CA PRO A 359 29.92 -12.74 20.60
C PRO A 359 29.12 -12.50 19.33
N LYS A 360 28.08 -13.29 19.13
CA LYS A 360 27.10 -13.06 18.07
C LYS A 360 26.20 -11.90 18.47
N VAL A 361 26.02 -10.93 17.54
CA VAL A 361 25.21 -9.73 17.78
C VAL A 361 23.99 -9.72 16.89
N GLU A 362 22.79 -9.63 17.48
CA GLU A 362 21.52 -9.45 16.80
C GLU A 362 20.91 -8.09 17.13
N ASN A 363 20.44 -7.39 16.10
CA ASN A 363 19.78 -6.10 16.27
C ASN A 363 18.28 -6.24 15.96
N LYS A 364 17.42 -5.97 16.95
CA LYS A 364 15.96 -6.03 16.85
C LYS A 364 15.36 -4.70 17.30
N TYR A 365 15.45 -3.70 16.45
CA TYR A 365 14.92 -2.37 16.75
C TYR A 365 14.07 -1.81 15.62
N THR A 366 13.17 -0.93 15.96
CA THR A 366 12.32 -0.16 15.06
C THR A 366 12.44 1.33 15.37
N ILE A 367 12.04 2.17 14.44
CA ILE A 367 11.95 3.61 14.70
C ILE A 367 10.49 3.93 15.01
N LYS A 368 10.25 4.46 16.23
CA LYS A 368 8.93 4.93 16.68
C LYS A 368 9.06 6.35 17.20
N GLY A 369 8.19 7.26 16.72
CA GLY A 369 8.19 8.66 17.16
C GLY A 369 9.55 9.35 17.00
N GLY A 370 10.28 9.06 15.92
CA GLY A 370 11.59 9.64 15.63
C GLY A 370 12.73 9.14 16.53
N ARG A 371 12.54 8.02 17.24
CA ARG A 371 13.56 7.42 18.10
C ARG A 371 13.72 5.94 17.78
N GLN A 372 14.94 5.46 17.82
CA GLN A 372 15.24 4.04 17.72
C GLN A 372 14.89 3.36 19.04
N THR A 373 14.00 2.37 19.00
CA THR A 373 13.52 1.62 20.16
C THR A 373 13.56 0.13 19.85
N GLY A 374 14.02 -0.68 20.79
CA GLY A 374 14.09 -2.12 20.63
C GLY A 374 15.16 -2.77 21.46
N ASN A 375 15.73 -3.84 20.94
CA ASN A 375 16.71 -4.67 21.64
C ASN A 375 17.95 -4.90 20.79
N LYS A 376 19.10 -4.92 21.44
CA LYS A 376 20.36 -5.44 20.90
C LYS A 376 20.77 -6.64 21.75
N VAL A 377 20.93 -7.78 21.12
CA VAL A 377 21.22 -9.05 21.78
C VAL A 377 22.65 -9.44 21.52
N PHE A 378 23.38 -9.79 22.55
CA PHE A 378 24.74 -10.29 22.50
C PHE A 378 24.75 -11.72 23.05
N GLU A 379 25.18 -12.69 22.26
CA GLU A 379 25.32 -14.08 22.66
C GLU A 379 26.82 -14.42 22.81
N TYR A 380 27.26 -14.59 24.05
CA TYR A 380 28.63 -14.96 24.39
C TYR A 380 28.72 -16.46 24.55
N LEU A 381 29.52 -17.10 23.71
CA LEU A 381 29.81 -18.53 23.79
C LEU A 381 31.16 -18.74 24.46
N ALA A 382 31.18 -19.59 25.46
CA ALA A 382 32.40 -19.99 26.15
C ALA A 382 32.40 -21.48 26.49
N ILE A 383 33.59 -22.09 26.54
CA ILE A 383 33.78 -23.52 26.81
C ILE A 383 34.77 -23.67 27.98
N PRO A 384 34.35 -24.13 29.19
CA PRO A 384 35.25 -24.41 30.28
C PRO A 384 36.13 -25.64 29.98
N ARG A 385 37.41 -25.54 30.21
CA ARG A 385 38.36 -26.63 29.98
C ARG A 385 38.48 -27.60 31.12
N HIS A 386 38.23 -27.13 32.34
CA HIS A 386 38.39 -27.94 33.53
C HIS A 386 37.12 -27.93 34.40
N GLY A 387 36.94 -29.02 35.17
CA GLY A 387 35.88 -29.08 36.19
C GLY A 387 36.20 -28.19 37.35
N GLY A 388 35.18 -27.53 37.93
CA GLY A 388 35.33 -26.62 39.06
C GLY A 388 34.10 -25.74 39.26
N GLU A 389 34.16 -24.90 40.28
CA GLU A 389 33.18 -23.84 40.52
C GLU A 389 33.71 -22.55 39.92
N TYR A 390 32.92 -21.98 39.02
CA TYR A 390 33.28 -20.74 38.35
C TYR A 390 32.19 -19.69 38.53
N THR A 391 32.62 -18.44 38.60
CA THR A 391 31.71 -17.30 38.68
C THR A 391 31.82 -16.51 37.39
N ILE A 392 30.67 -16.35 36.69
CA ILE A 392 30.55 -15.41 35.58
C ILE A 392 30.06 -14.09 36.18
N PRO A 393 30.89 -13.05 36.23
CA PRO A 393 30.53 -11.81 36.92
C PRO A 393 29.46 -11.05 36.16
N ALA A 394 28.70 -10.22 36.87
CA ALA A 394 27.75 -9.30 36.31
C ALA A 394 28.42 -8.39 35.25
N LEU A 395 27.83 -8.28 34.07
CA LEU A 395 28.26 -7.34 33.07
C LEU A 395 27.75 -5.96 33.42
N GLU A 396 28.67 -5.01 33.56
CA GLU A 396 28.33 -3.60 33.78
C GLU A 396 28.21 -2.88 32.46
N PHE A 397 27.12 -2.12 32.31
CA PHE A 397 26.89 -1.27 31.16
C PHE A 397 26.59 0.14 31.59
N GLN A 398 27.49 1.07 31.28
CA GLN A 398 27.30 2.49 31.50
C GLN A 398 26.78 3.14 30.24
N PHE A 399 25.78 4.00 30.36
CA PHE A 399 25.23 4.82 29.28
C PHE A 399 24.99 6.25 29.75
N PHE A 400 24.90 7.18 28.81
CA PHE A 400 24.54 8.56 29.09
C PHE A 400 23.03 8.76 28.88
N ASP A 401 22.34 9.26 29.90
CA ASP A 401 20.94 9.66 29.82
C ASP A 401 20.86 11.16 29.44
N PRO A 402 20.48 11.51 28.19
CA PRO A 402 20.47 12.90 27.76
C PRO A 402 19.36 13.73 28.41
N LYS A 403 18.33 13.11 29.00
CA LYS A 403 17.27 13.81 29.73
C LYS A 403 17.75 14.25 31.13
N ALA A 404 18.43 13.35 31.80
CA ALA A 404 18.99 13.63 33.12
C ALA A 404 20.32 14.39 33.03
N GLY A 405 21.03 14.30 31.90
CA GLY A 405 22.36 14.90 31.72
C GLY A 405 23.47 14.17 32.48
N GLU A 406 23.27 12.91 32.82
CA GLU A 406 24.17 12.12 33.67
C GLU A 406 24.43 10.72 33.13
N TYR A 407 25.52 10.11 33.59
CA TYR A 407 25.79 8.71 33.33
C TYR A 407 25.05 7.81 34.31
N ARG A 408 24.45 6.75 33.78
CA ARG A 408 23.82 5.68 34.56
C ARG A 408 24.52 4.36 34.28
N THR A 409 24.71 3.55 35.32
CA THR A 409 25.27 2.21 35.19
C THR A 409 24.21 1.18 35.55
N ILE A 410 24.00 0.23 34.68
CA ILE A 410 23.12 -0.92 34.87
C ILE A 410 23.96 -2.19 34.82
N LYS A 411 23.50 -3.26 35.46
CA LYS A 411 24.23 -4.52 35.58
C LYS A 411 23.31 -5.69 35.22
N THR A 412 23.90 -6.75 34.69
CA THR A 412 23.24 -8.06 34.57
C THR A 412 23.32 -8.84 35.89
N ASP A 413 22.68 -9.99 35.90
CA ASP A 413 22.87 -10.95 36.98
C ASP A 413 24.26 -11.59 36.89
N GLU A 414 24.77 -12.05 38.07
CA GLU A 414 25.95 -12.88 38.22
C GLU A 414 25.53 -14.35 38.18
N TYR A 415 26.33 -15.22 37.57
CA TYR A 415 26.03 -16.64 37.49
C TYR A 415 27.13 -17.48 38.14
N GLN A 416 26.72 -18.39 39.03
CA GLN A 416 27.56 -19.43 39.58
C GLN A 416 27.43 -20.66 38.67
N LEU A 417 28.56 -21.14 38.16
CA LEU A 417 28.61 -22.23 37.21
C LEU A 417 29.32 -23.43 37.84
N HIS A 418 28.60 -24.53 37.97
CA HIS A 418 29.15 -25.82 38.42
C HIS A 418 29.56 -26.63 37.19
N VAL A 419 30.87 -26.88 37.04
CA VAL A 419 31.43 -27.65 35.93
C VAL A 419 31.90 -29.01 36.46
N ALA A 420 31.15 -30.06 36.15
CA ALA A 420 31.54 -31.43 36.48
C ALA A 420 32.77 -31.86 35.67
N LYS A 421 33.61 -32.73 36.24
CA LYS A 421 34.71 -33.36 35.50
C LYS A 421 34.11 -34.19 34.37
N GLY A 422 34.46 -33.90 33.12
CA GLY A 422 33.97 -34.63 31.96
C GLY A 422 34.21 -36.13 32.11
N GLN A 423 33.22 -36.96 31.81
CA GLN A 423 33.37 -38.41 31.73
C GLN A 423 34.21 -38.76 30.50
N GLY A 424 35.52 -38.74 30.65
CA GLY A 424 36.43 -39.05 29.58
C GLY A 424 37.85 -39.28 30.09
N GLY A 425 38.18 -40.56 30.42
CA GLY A 425 39.55 -41.03 30.45
C GLY A 425 40.17 -41.19 31.81
N SER A 426 40.27 -42.48 32.22
CA SER A 426 41.17 -43.07 33.18
C SER A 426 42.47 -42.31 33.45
N GLU A 427 42.75 -42.19 34.75
CA GLU A 427 44.04 -42.20 35.45
C GLU A 427 45.30 -41.78 34.70
N GLN A 428 45.93 -40.80 35.32
CA GLN A 428 47.39 -40.57 35.36
C GLN A 428 48.15 -40.59 34.05
N THR A 429 48.31 -39.43 33.45
CA THR A 429 49.59 -39.10 32.87
C THR A 429 49.90 -37.62 33.18
N GLN A 430 51.03 -37.39 33.83
CA GLN A 430 51.64 -36.09 34.00
C GLN A 430 51.75 -35.45 32.61
N VAL A 431 50.96 -34.43 32.38
CA VAL A 431 51.07 -33.68 31.10
C VAL A 431 52.24 -32.72 31.23
N ALA A 432 53.33 -33.13 30.59
CA ALA A 432 54.40 -32.20 30.26
C ALA A 432 53.79 -31.08 29.40
N TYR A 433 54.11 -29.85 29.70
CA TYR A 433 53.80 -28.67 28.91
C TYR A 433 54.21 -28.89 27.46
N VAL A 434 53.26 -29.07 26.53
CA VAL A 434 53.51 -29.11 25.11
C VAL A 434 53.39 -27.67 24.59
N SER A 435 54.52 -27.12 24.19
CA SER A 435 54.65 -25.82 23.57
C SER A 435 53.87 -25.77 22.26
N LYS A 436 53.40 -24.59 21.88
CA LYS A 436 52.65 -24.30 20.63
C LYS A 436 53.37 -24.74 19.33
N GLU A 437 54.63 -25.15 19.40
CA GLU A 437 55.44 -25.62 18.27
C GLU A 437 55.31 -27.12 17.99
N ASP A 438 54.84 -27.94 18.94
CA ASP A 438 54.69 -29.40 18.80
C ASP A 438 53.37 -29.83 18.14
N LEU A 439 52.44 -28.89 17.89
CA LEU A 439 51.16 -29.17 17.19
C LEU A 439 51.25 -29.45 15.69
N LYS A 440 52.48 -29.37 15.11
CA LYS A 440 52.68 -29.58 13.67
C LYS A 440 52.82 -31.04 13.24
N TYR A 441 52.88 -32.01 14.18
CA TYR A 441 53.14 -33.41 13.90
C TYR A 441 52.08 -34.43 14.33
N VAL A 442 50.92 -34.01 14.79
CA VAL A 442 49.83 -34.93 15.23
C VAL A 442 48.80 -35.19 14.14
N GLY A 443 49.13 -34.99 12.90
CA GLY A 443 48.21 -35.09 11.75
C GLY A 443 48.19 -36.42 11.01
N GLN A 444 48.68 -37.56 11.57
CA GLN A 444 48.73 -38.83 10.81
C GLN A 444 48.48 -40.08 11.63
N ASP A 445 47.54 -40.15 12.56
CA ASP A 445 47.09 -41.42 13.10
C ASP A 445 45.56 -41.41 13.37
N VAL A 446 44.82 -41.68 12.33
CA VAL A 446 43.37 -41.95 12.42
C VAL A 446 43.21 -43.44 12.74
N ARG A 447 43.14 -43.80 14.02
CA ARG A 447 42.74 -45.17 14.44
C ARG A 447 41.25 -45.32 14.26
N PHE A 448 40.87 -46.24 13.35
CA PHE A 448 39.52 -46.69 13.21
C PHE A 448 39.04 -47.43 14.49
N HIS A 449 38.10 -46.87 15.23
CA HIS A 449 37.36 -47.60 16.22
C HIS A 449 36.31 -48.47 15.49
N ALA A 450 36.59 -49.78 15.38
CA ALA A 450 35.62 -50.76 14.97
C ALA A 450 34.69 -51.08 16.16
N THR A 451 33.73 -50.27 16.45
CA THR A 451 32.54 -50.63 17.20
C THR A 451 31.42 -50.92 16.21
N PRO A 452 30.71 -52.05 16.30
CA PRO A 452 29.56 -52.31 15.45
C PRO A 452 28.46 -51.33 15.85
N LEU A 453 28.39 -50.23 15.15
CA LEU A 453 27.25 -49.32 15.24
C LEU A 453 26.04 -50.08 14.66
N LYS A 454 25.10 -50.45 15.52
CA LYS A 454 23.72 -50.71 15.10
C LYS A 454 23.16 -49.39 14.63
N LEU A 455 23.20 -49.16 13.32
CA LEU A 455 22.44 -48.09 12.71
C LEU A 455 20.96 -48.47 12.77
N GLU A 456 20.24 -47.95 13.74
CA GLU A 456 18.79 -47.86 13.64
C GLU A 456 18.48 -46.84 12.55
N SER A 457 17.74 -47.26 11.52
CA SER A 457 17.25 -46.32 10.52
C SER A 457 16.34 -45.33 11.20
N THR A 458 16.82 -44.09 11.31
CA THR A 458 15.94 -42.97 11.65
C THR A 458 14.83 -42.92 10.62
N GLU A 459 13.58 -42.78 11.13
CA GLU A 459 12.34 -42.68 10.39
C GLU A 459 12.48 -41.83 9.11
N GLU A 460 11.76 -42.22 8.06
CA GLU A 460 11.80 -41.68 6.71
C GLU A 460 11.98 -40.16 6.71
N ILE A 461 13.16 -39.72 6.27
CA ILE A 461 13.46 -38.31 6.11
C ILE A 461 12.51 -37.77 5.03
N PHE A 462 11.61 -36.87 5.42
CA PHE A 462 10.69 -36.21 4.50
C PHE A 462 11.41 -35.53 3.33
N PHE A 463 12.64 -35.04 3.55
CA PHE A 463 13.52 -34.50 2.52
C PHE A 463 13.99 -35.58 1.56
N GLY A 464 13.65 -35.45 0.27
CA GLY A 464 14.00 -36.44 -0.77
C GLY A 464 12.95 -37.53 -0.98
N SER A 465 11.84 -37.53 -0.25
CA SER A 465 10.73 -38.44 -0.50
C SER A 465 9.93 -38.04 -1.75
N ALA A 466 9.24 -39.03 -2.38
CA ALA A 466 8.35 -38.75 -3.51
C ALA A 466 7.29 -37.68 -3.17
N LEU A 467 6.83 -37.65 -1.93
CA LEU A 467 5.88 -36.65 -1.42
C LEU A 467 6.50 -35.23 -1.35
N PHE A 468 7.78 -35.11 -1.00
CA PHE A 468 8.52 -33.83 -1.00
C PHE A 468 8.59 -33.26 -2.41
N TYR A 469 8.98 -34.06 -3.40
CA TYR A 469 9.06 -33.58 -4.79
C TYR A 469 7.68 -33.25 -5.38
N LEU A 470 6.65 -34.00 -5.01
CA LEU A 470 5.27 -33.74 -5.43
C LEU A 470 4.77 -32.39 -4.84
N LEU A 471 5.01 -32.14 -3.55
CA LEU A 471 4.66 -30.85 -2.91
C LEU A 471 5.45 -29.66 -3.48
N LEU A 472 6.67 -29.88 -3.93
CA LEU A 472 7.51 -28.85 -4.54
C LEU A 472 7.10 -28.55 -5.99
N THR A 473 6.75 -29.60 -6.78
CA THR A 473 6.48 -29.45 -8.21
C THR A 473 5.05 -28.99 -8.51
N VAL A 474 4.06 -29.41 -7.73
CA VAL A 474 2.64 -29.06 -7.94
C VAL A 474 2.39 -27.53 -7.92
N PRO A 475 2.89 -26.74 -6.95
CA PRO A 475 2.72 -25.29 -6.95
C PRO A 475 3.35 -24.61 -8.17
N VAL A 476 4.51 -25.13 -8.63
CA VAL A 476 5.20 -24.59 -9.82
C VAL A 476 4.38 -24.84 -11.08
N ILE A 477 3.81 -26.03 -11.22
CA ILE A 477 2.93 -26.36 -12.37
C ILE A 477 1.69 -25.47 -12.34
N ILE A 478 1.06 -25.29 -11.17
CA ILE A 478 -0.10 -24.40 -11.01
C ILE A 478 0.26 -22.96 -11.40
N LEU A 479 1.42 -22.48 -10.96
CA LEU A 479 1.88 -21.12 -11.32
C LEU A 479 2.07 -20.98 -12.83
N ILE A 480 2.70 -21.96 -13.50
CA ILE A 480 2.90 -21.95 -14.95
C ILE A 480 1.54 -21.92 -15.67
N VAL A 481 0.58 -22.74 -15.26
CA VAL A 481 -0.77 -22.76 -15.83
C VAL A 481 -1.47 -21.41 -15.64
N LEU A 482 -1.37 -20.79 -14.45
CA LEU A 482 -1.93 -19.47 -14.18
C LEU A 482 -1.29 -18.38 -15.03
N VAL A 483 0.03 -18.41 -15.24
CA VAL A 483 0.74 -17.46 -16.11
C VAL A 483 0.30 -17.63 -17.57
N ILE A 484 0.14 -18.87 -18.07
CA ILE A 484 -0.34 -19.13 -19.42
C ILE A 484 -1.78 -18.61 -19.61
N LEU A 485 -2.66 -18.88 -18.63
CA LEU A 485 -4.05 -18.42 -18.67
C LEU A 485 -4.15 -16.89 -18.56
N SER A 486 -3.33 -16.26 -17.72
CA SER A 486 -3.30 -14.80 -17.59
C SER A 486 -2.76 -14.12 -18.85
N ARG A 487 -1.69 -14.64 -19.46
CA ARG A 487 -1.17 -14.16 -20.76
C ARG A 487 -2.19 -14.29 -21.87
N LYS A 488 -2.95 -15.40 -21.91
CA LYS A 488 -4.04 -15.58 -22.87
C LYS A 488 -5.15 -14.55 -22.65
N ARG A 489 -5.55 -14.29 -21.40
CA ARG A 489 -6.54 -13.24 -21.08
C ARG A 489 -6.06 -11.83 -21.42
N ILE A 490 -4.78 -11.52 -21.17
CA ILE A 490 -4.19 -10.22 -21.51
C ILE A 490 -4.14 -10.03 -23.03
N ALA A 491 -3.75 -11.07 -23.77
CA ALA A 491 -3.73 -11.05 -25.24
C ALA A 491 -5.15 -10.90 -25.84
N ASP A 492 -6.16 -11.57 -25.26
CA ASP A 492 -7.55 -11.45 -25.64
C ASP A 492 -8.10 -10.04 -25.35
N ASN A 493 -7.72 -9.43 -24.21
CA ASN A 493 -8.11 -8.07 -23.85
C ASN A 493 -7.40 -6.99 -24.70
N ALA A 494 -6.13 -7.19 -25.04
CA ALA A 494 -5.39 -6.27 -25.93
C ALA A 494 -5.95 -6.24 -27.36
N ASN A 495 -6.66 -7.29 -27.78
CA ASN A 495 -7.29 -7.41 -29.11
C ASN A 495 -8.82 -7.23 -29.06
N GLN A 496 -9.32 -6.35 -28.18
CA GLN A 496 -10.78 -6.09 -28.09
C GLN A 496 -11.43 -5.73 -29.42
N GLY A 497 -10.73 -5.00 -30.29
CA GLY A 497 -11.21 -4.68 -31.64
C GLY A 497 -11.41 -5.94 -32.49
N ARG A 498 -10.43 -6.85 -32.52
CA ARG A 498 -10.53 -8.11 -33.31
C ARG A 498 -11.57 -9.08 -32.75
N THR A 499 -11.74 -9.13 -31.43
CA THR A 499 -12.77 -9.98 -30.81
C THR A 499 -14.18 -9.44 -31.02
N ARG A 500 -14.37 -8.12 -31.06
CA ARG A 500 -15.66 -7.49 -31.44
C ARG A 500 -16.03 -7.81 -32.87
N VAL A 501 -15.13 -7.58 -33.83
CA VAL A 501 -15.33 -7.91 -35.23
C VAL A 501 -15.71 -9.38 -35.45
N ARG A 502 -15.04 -10.30 -34.75
CA ARG A 502 -15.29 -11.74 -34.85
C ARG A 502 -16.63 -12.18 -34.24
N LYS A 503 -17.12 -11.45 -33.22
CA LYS A 503 -18.40 -11.75 -32.56
C LYS A 503 -19.58 -10.98 -33.15
N ALA A 504 -19.34 -9.97 -33.98
CA ALA A 504 -20.37 -9.09 -34.55
C ALA A 504 -21.48 -9.87 -35.26
N SER A 505 -21.12 -10.84 -36.11
CA SER A 505 -22.08 -11.70 -36.81
C SER A 505 -22.95 -12.54 -35.88
N SER A 506 -22.36 -13.13 -34.84
CA SER A 506 -23.10 -13.95 -33.86
C SER A 506 -24.08 -13.11 -33.02
N VAL A 507 -23.70 -11.89 -32.66
CA VAL A 507 -24.57 -10.96 -31.91
C VAL A 507 -25.71 -10.46 -32.81
N ALA A 508 -25.40 -10.09 -34.05
CA ALA A 508 -26.41 -9.69 -35.04
C ALA A 508 -27.44 -10.80 -35.32
N THR A 509 -26.97 -12.03 -35.51
CA THR A 509 -27.85 -13.19 -35.72
C THR A 509 -28.79 -13.43 -34.54
N LYS A 510 -28.29 -13.26 -33.30
CA LYS A 510 -29.11 -13.40 -32.11
C LYS A 510 -30.18 -12.33 -31.99
N ARG A 511 -29.85 -11.07 -32.33
CA ARG A 511 -30.82 -9.96 -32.35
C ARG A 511 -31.84 -10.09 -33.48
N LEU A 512 -31.41 -10.54 -34.68
CA LEU A 512 -32.33 -10.82 -35.77
C LEU A 512 -33.32 -11.94 -35.40
N LYS A 513 -32.89 -12.98 -34.67
CA LYS A 513 -33.84 -13.99 -34.16
C LYS A 513 -34.88 -13.38 -33.21
N THR A 514 -34.45 -12.42 -32.38
CA THR A 514 -35.39 -11.69 -31.49
C THR A 514 -36.35 -10.82 -32.29
N ALA A 515 -35.86 -10.11 -33.32
CA ALA A 515 -36.70 -9.32 -34.23
C ALA A 515 -37.73 -10.21 -34.94
N ARG A 516 -37.33 -11.39 -35.44
CA ARG A 516 -38.24 -12.36 -36.06
C ARG A 516 -39.36 -12.83 -35.10
N LYS A 517 -39.03 -13.02 -33.83
CA LYS A 517 -40.02 -13.38 -32.80
C LYS A 517 -41.03 -12.24 -32.59
N LEU A 518 -40.53 -10.99 -32.48
CA LEU A 518 -41.37 -9.80 -32.31
C LEU A 518 -42.27 -9.54 -33.55
N MET A 519 -41.77 -9.87 -34.77
CA MET A 519 -42.55 -9.84 -35.98
C MET A 519 -43.70 -10.83 -35.94
N ASN A 520 -43.44 -12.08 -35.50
CA ASN A 520 -44.48 -13.10 -35.34
C ASN A 520 -45.50 -12.77 -34.23
N ASP A 521 -45.07 -12.05 -33.22
CA ASP A 521 -45.92 -11.57 -32.13
C ASP A 521 -46.72 -10.29 -32.48
N GLY A 522 -46.52 -9.71 -33.71
CA GLY A 522 -47.20 -8.54 -34.20
C GLY A 522 -46.78 -7.22 -33.57
N ASP A 523 -45.69 -7.18 -32.76
CA ASP A 523 -45.18 -5.97 -32.09
C ASP A 523 -44.30 -5.15 -33.03
N LYS A 524 -44.94 -4.32 -33.84
CA LYS A 524 -44.35 -3.49 -34.91
C LYS A 524 -43.24 -2.58 -34.36
N ASN A 525 -43.50 -1.85 -33.29
CA ASN A 525 -42.54 -0.85 -32.79
C ASN A 525 -41.28 -1.49 -32.27
N ARG A 526 -41.41 -2.57 -31.50
CA ARG A 526 -40.25 -3.30 -30.97
C ARG A 526 -39.51 -4.07 -32.05
N PHE A 527 -40.17 -4.54 -33.08
CA PHE A 527 -39.53 -5.16 -34.22
C PHE A 527 -38.55 -4.21 -34.93
N TYR A 528 -39.00 -3.00 -35.28
CA TYR A 528 -38.14 -2.02 -35.96
C TYR A 528 -37.01 -1.51 -35.03
N ASP A 529 -37.26 -1.33 -33.75
CA ASP A 529 -36.23 -1.00 -32.79
C ASP A 529 -35.12 -2.07 -32.71
N GLU A 530 -35.51 -3.36 -32.65
CA GLU A 530 -34.57 -4.45 -32.59
C GLU A 530 -33.82 -4.68 -33.89
N MET A 531 -34.51 -4.45 -35.04
CA MET A 531 -33.87 -4.46 -36.36
C MET A 531 -32.82 -3.36 -36.49
N MET A 532 -33.13 -2.13 -36.12
CA MET A 532 -32.21 -1.01 -36.14
C MET A 532 -31.00 -1.28 -35.22
N ARG A 533 -31.23 -1.81 -34.01
CA ARG A 533 -30.15 -2.19 -33.09
C ARG A 533 -29.30 -3.36 -33.61
N ALA A 534 -29.88 -4.28 -34.35
CA ALA A 534 -29.14 -5.40 -34.93
C ALA A 534 -28.21 -4.90 -36.06
N LEU A 535 -28.72 -4.03 -36.95
CA LEU A 535 -27.97 -3.48 -38.08
C LEU A 535 -26.87 -2.50 -37.60
N THR A 536 -27.23 -1.52 -36.79
CA THR A 536 -26.28 -0.51 -36.27
C THR A 536 -25.22 -1.15 -35.38
N GLY A 537 -25.61 -2.07 -34.49
CA GLY A 537 -24.66 -2.80 -33.65
C GLY A 537 -23.71 -3.67 -34.48
N TYR A 538 -24.20 -4.36 -35.50
CA TYR A 538 -23.36 -5.15 -36.43
C TYR A 538 -22.36 -4.28 -37.17
N LEU A 539 -22.83 -3.18 -37.77
CA LEU A 539 -21.98 -2.26 -38.53
C LEU A 539 -20.95 -1.57 -37.63
N GLY A 540 -21.35 -1.11 -36.44
CA GLY A 540 -20.45 -0.52 -35.46
C GLY A 540 -19.33 -1.46 -35.05
N ASP A 541 -19.66 -2.69 -34.69
CA ASP A 541 -18.68 -3.71 -34.30
C ASP A 541 -17.79 -4.17 -35.47
N LYS A 542 -18.37 -4.35 -36.69
CA LYS A 542 -17.63 -4.82 -37.86
C LYS A 542 -16.73 -3.74 -38.46
N LEU A 543 -17.17 -2.49 -38.45
CA LEU A 543 -16.41 -1.35 -38.93
C LEU A 543 -15.53 -0.72 -37.88
N SER A 544 -15.65 -1.15 -36.61
CA SER A 544 -14.96 -0.61 -35.46
C SER A 544 -15.27 0.88 -35.22
N ILE A 545 -16.50 1.29 -35.46
CA ILE A 545 -17.00 2.64 -35.22
C ILE A 545 -17.61 2.71 -33.84
N PRO A 546 -17.20 3.67 -32.97
CA PRO A 546 -17.84 3.89 -31.67
C PRO A 546 -19.33 4.21 -31.82
N VAL A 547 -20.16 3.75 -30.87
CA VAL A 547 -21.63 3.95 -30.93
C VAL A 547 -22.02 5.44 -30.99
N ALA A 548 -21.22 6.32 -30.40
CA ALA A 548 -21.43 7.77 -30.43
C ALA A 548 -21.23 8.39 -31.82
N ASP A 549 -20.41 7.77 -32.66
CA ASP A 549 -20.06 8.26 -34.01
C ASP A 549 -20.79 7.51 -35.12
N LEU A 550 -21.79 6.69 -34.81
CA LEU A 550 -22.50 5.81 -35.71
C LEU A 550 -23.59 6.59 -36.46
N SER A 551 -23.17 7.49 -37.36
CA SER A 551 -24.03 8.20 -38.33
C SER A 551 -24.07 7.47 -39.66
N LYS A 552 -25.12 7.72 -40.46
CA LYS A 552 -25.25 7.14 -41.82
C LYS A 552 -24.04 7.51 -42.69
N ASP A 553 -23.60 8.77 -42.62
CA ASP A 553 -22.46 9.28 -43.40
C ASP A 553 -21.13 8.60 -42.99
N ASN A 554 -20.95 8.34 -41.69
CA ASN A 554 -19.77 7.65 -41.21
C ASN A 554 -19.77 6.17 -41.57
N ILE A 555 -20.95 5.51 -41.59
CA ILE A 555 -21.10 4.14 -42.05
C ILE A 555 -20.80 4.04 -43.56
N GLU A 556 -21.36 4.95 -44.37
CA GLU A 556 -21.12 5.01 -45.82
C GLU A 556 -19.63 5.21 -46.12
N SER A 557 -19.01 6.19 -45.47
CA SER A 557 -17.59 6.49 -45.64
C SER A 557 -16.70 5.30 -45.22
N ALA A 558 -17.01 4.63 -44.13
CA ALA A 558 -16.26 3.48 -43.62
C ALA A 558 -16.41 2.24 -44.52
N LEU A 559 -17.58 2.04 -45.13
CA LEU A 559 -17.82 0.96 -46.09
C LEU A 559 -17.07 1.21 -47.42
N LYS A 560 -17.10 2.44 -47.95
CA LYS A 560 -16.33 2.86 -49.12
C LYS A 560 -14.83 2.69 -48.94
N ASN A 561 -14.30 3.07 -47.76
CA ASN A 561 -12.89 2.89 -47.41
C ASN A 561 -12.45 1.42 -47.36
N ARG A 562 -13.40 0.48 -47.24
CA ARG A 562 -13.14 -0.97 -47.26
C ARG A 562 -13.45 -1.64 -48.59
N ASN A 563 -13.57 -0.85 -49.65
CA ASN A 563 -13.86 -1.32 -51.03
C ASN A 563 -15.16 -2.14 -51.14
N VAL A 564 -16.19 -1.77 -50.39
CA VAL A 564 -17.53 -2.34 -50.55
C VAL A 564 -18.19 -1.67 -51.76
N SER A 565 -18.88 -2.46 -52.62
CA SER A 565 -19.51 -1.95 -53.81
C SER A 565 -20.59 -0.91 -53.50
N ASP A 566 -20.70 0.13 -54.34
CA ASP A 566 -21.68 1.21 -54.17
C ASP A 566 -23.13 0.71 -54.11
N ASP A 567 -23.45 -0.39 -54.81
CA ASP A 567 -24.76 -1.05 -54.76
C ASP A 567 -25.08 -1.58 -53.35
N LEU A 568 -24.08 -2.17 -52.69
CA LEU A 568 -24.25 -2.72 -51.34
C LEU A 568 -24.28 -1.61 -50.28
N VAL A 569 -23.50 -0.54 -50.48
CA VAL A 569 -23.55 0.66 -49.64
C VAL A 569 -24.93 1.30 -49.69
N SER A 570 -25.47 1.47 -50.92
CA SER A 570 -26.80 2.02 -51.13
C SER A 570 -27.91 1.13 -50.54
N ALA A 571 -27.76 -0.20 -50.62
CA ALA A 571 -28.72 -1.13 -50.03
C ALA A 571 -28.73 -1.01 -48.50
N ILE A 572 -27.55 -0.86 -47.86
CA ILE A 572 -27.43 -0.68 -46.40
C ILE A 572 -28.07 0.63 -45.94
N THR A 573 -27.80 1.73 -46.66
CA THR A 573 -28.35 3.05 -46.33
C THR A 573 -29.87 3.05 -46.48
N ARG A 574 -30.42 2.47 -47.59
CA ARG A 574 -31.86 2.30 -47.76
C ARG A 574 -32.50 1.46 -46.65
N LEU A 575 -31.86 0.36 -46.28
CA LEU A 575 -32.37 -0.52 -45.23
C LEU A 575 -32.45 0.19 -43.86
N LEU A 576 -31.46 1.04 -43.55
CA LEU A 576 -31.48 1.87 -42.35
C LEU A 576 -32.57 2.94 -42.41
N ASP A 577 -32.76 3.59 -43.59
CA ASP A 577 -33.80 4.58 -43.82
C ASP A 577 -35.19 3.97 -43.70
N ASP A 578 -35.39 2.79 -44.31
CA ASP A 578 -36.67 2.07 -44.27
C ASP A 578 -37.03 1.62 -42.85
N CYS A 579 -36.06 1.16 -42.08
CA CYS A 579 -36.26 0.84 -40.64
C CYS A 579 -36.63 2.07 -39.83
N GLU A 580 -35.98 3.22 -40.07
CA GLU A 580 -36.24 4.47 -39.36
C GLU A 580 -37.61 5.05 -39.75
N PHE A 581 -37.93 5.08 -41.06
CA PHE A 581 -39.21 5.58 -41.55
C PHE A 581 -40.39 4.73 -41.11
N ALA A 582 -40.26 3.40 -41.18
CA ALA A 582 -41.32 2.47 -40.78
C ALA A 582 -41.67 2.50 -39.29
N ARG A 583 -40.73 2.96 -38.45
CA ARG A 583 -40.97 3.18 -37.04
C ARG A 583 -42.00 4.28 -36.75
N PHE A 584 -42.05 5.33 -37.60
CA PHE A 584 -42.89 6.51 -37.38
C PHE A 584 -44.10 6.58 -38.34
N ALA A 585 -44.17 5.72 -39.36
CA ALA A 585 -45.23 5.73 -40.34
C ALA A 585 -46.52 5.10 -39.82
N PRO A 586 -47.69 5.75 -39.95
CA PRO A 586 -48.97 5.15 -39.65
C PRO A 586 -49.35 4.19 -40.80
N GLY A 587 -49.45 2.89 -40.55
CA GLY A 587 -49.91 1.90 -41.53
C GLY A 587 -49.68 0.47 -41.05
N ASP A 588 -50.62 -0.41 -41.43
CA ASP A 588 -50.61 -1.83 -41.10
C ASP A 588 -50.10 -2.63 -42.31
N GLU A 589 -48.82 -2.96 -42.36
CA GLU A 589 -48.23 -3.73 -43.45
C GLU A 589 -47.32 -4.85 -42.91
N THR A 590 -47.93 -5.96 -42.50
CA THR A 590 -47.22 -7.17 -42.05
C THR A 590 -46.24 -7.68 -43.15
N GLY A 591 -46.59 -7.58 -44.41
CA GLY A 591 -45.74 -7.96 -45.55
C GLY A 591 -44.45 -7.13 -45.71
N ARG A 592 -44.42 -5.91 -45.16
CA ARG A 592 -43.25 -5.04 -45.21
C ARG A 592 -42.21 -5.42 -44.13
N MET A 593 -42.63 -5.97 -43.00
CA MET A 593 -41.71 -6.46 -41.97
C MET A 593 -40.95 -7.72 -42.44
N ASP A 594 -41.62 -8.64 -43.10
CA ASP A 594 -41.00 -9.84 -43.69
C ASP A 594 -39.94 -9.47 -44.73
N HIS A 595 -40.27 -8.54 -45.65
CA HIS A 595 -39.34 -8.09 -46.68
C HIS A 595 -38.09 -7.43 -46.09
N LEU A 596 -38.26 -6.51 -45.12
CA LEU A 596 -37.14 -5.84 -44.45
C LEU A 596 -36.28 -6.82 -43.64
N TYR A 597 -36.87 -7.82 -43.02
CA TYR A 597 -36.14 -8.86 -42.30
C TYR A 597 -35.26 -9.69 -43.26
N GLU A 598 -35.82 -10.17 -44.37
CA GLU A 598 -35.07 -10.96 -45.36
C GLU A 598 -33.96 -10.14 -46.04
N GLU A 599 -34.24 -8.87 -46.34
CA GLU A 599 -33.26 -7.96 -46.91
C GLU A 599 -32.11 -7.68 -45.93
N ALA A 600 -32.39 -7.51 -44.64
CA ALA A 600 -31.37 -7.34 -43.60
C ALA A 600 -30.49 -8.58 -43.44
N VAL A 601 -31.08 -9.76 -43.42
CA VAL A 601 -30.34 -11.04 -43.35
C VAL A 601 -29.44 -11.22 -44.57
N SER A 602 -29.95 -10.96 -45.74
CA SER A 602 -29.20 -11.03 -47.02
C SER A 602 -28.04 -10.04 -47.05
N THR A 603 -28.30 -8.78 -46.64
CA THR A 603 -27.32 -7.70 -46.64
C THR A 603 -26.20 -7.98 -45.65
N ILE A 604 -26.49 -8.42 -44.43
CA ILE A 604 -25.49 -8.84 -43.44
C ILE A 604 -24.64 -10.00 -43.96
N GLY A 605 -25.26 -10.99 -44.62
CA GLY A 605 -24.55 -12.10 -45.23
C GLY A 605 -23.58 -11.68 -46.34
N ARG A 606 -23.97 -10.70 -47.18
CA ARG A 606 -23.11 -10.13 -48.24
C ARG A 606 -21.93 -9.34 -47.66
N ILE A 607 -22.17 -8.55 -46.62
CA ILE A 607 -21.09 -7.81 -45.90
C ILE A 607 -20.09 -8.77 -45.28
N GLU A 608 -20.56 -9.86 -44.68
CA GLU A 608 -19.70 -10.85 -44.01
C GLU A 608 -18.75 -11.54 -44.99
N ASN A 609 -19.16 -11.72 -46.24
CA ASN A 609 -18.34 -12.31 -47.28
C ASN A 609 -17.28 -11.35 -47.85
N ILE A 610 -17.50 -10.04 -47.75
CA ILE A 610 -16.61 -8.99 -48.28
C ILE A 610 -15.61 -8.51 -47.20
N ILE A 611 -16.10 -8.27 -45.98
CA ILE A 611 -15.30 -7.76 -44.87
C ILE A 611 -14.98 -8.93 -43.95
N LYS A 612 -13.82 -9.55 -44.11
CA LYS A 612 -13.32 -10.64 -43.25
C LYS A 612 -12.69 -10.14 -41.98
#